data_1f8ab374552805910bbc5734a660e4f2
#
_entry.id   1f8ab374552805910bbc5734a660e4f2
#
_cell.length_a   1.000
_cell.length_b   1.000
_cell.length_c   1.000
_cell.angle_alpha   90.00
_cell.angle_beta   90.00
_cell.angle_gamma   90.00
#
_symmetry.space_group_name_H-M   'P 1'
#
loop_
_entity.id
_entity.type
_entity.pdbx_description
1 polymer ?
#
loop_
_entity_poly.entity_id
_entity_poly.type
_entity_poly.pdbx_seq_one_letter_code
_entity_poly.pdbx_strand_id
1 'polypeptide(L)'
;MPKILKKEKLAENISRIIVDAPHIARAAKPGNFIVIIPAENAERIPLTIADADVEKGTIAIIFQIVGGTTKLLDSLPEGAEIPHLLGPLGHPSHIEKFGTVVVIGGGVGIAEIYPAVKALKAAGNRVFTIIGARSEDLLIYKEELKQQSTELRITTDDGSCGRKGFVSDELKDIIAAEKIDLVFAVGPVPMMKVCCEVTRPHKIKTVVSLNPIMLDATGMCGVCRVTVGGQTKFACVEGPEFDGHEVNFEDLVARLKPYRDMEKRAHDHVCRLLAQTK
;
A
#
# COMPACT_ATOMS: atom_id res chain seq x y z
N MET A 1 -22.16 5.99 -12.31
CA MET A 1 -21.33 5.69 -11.12
C MET A 1 -20.21 4.74 -11.55
N PRO A 2 -19.02 4.77 -10.91
CA PRO A 2 -17.95 3.81 -11.17
C PRO A 2 -18.44 2.36 -11.00
N LYS A 3 -18.00 1.45 -11.89
CA LYS A 3 -18.41 0.03 -11.87
C LYS A 3 -17.22 -0.88 -11.69
N ILE A 4 -17.41 -1.98 -10.99
CA ILE A 4 -16.43 -3.08 -10.91
C ILE A 4 -16.51 -3.85 -12.23
N LEU A 5 -15.50 -3.74 -13.07
CA LEU A 5 -15.44 -4.41 -14.37
C LEU A 5 -14.91 -5.84 -14.25
N LYS A 6 -13.97 -6.06 -13.33
CA LYS A 6 -13.36 -7.37 -13.07
C LYS A 6 -13.03 -7.49 -11.60
N LYS A 7 -13.20 -8.69 -11.07
CA LYS A 7 -12.79 -9.06 -9.72
C LYS A 7 -11.98 -10.34 -9.75
N GLU A 8 -10.91 -10.37 -8.97
CA GLU A 8 -9.99 -11.50 -8.93
C GLU A 8 -9.48 -11.69 -7.50
N LYS A 9 -9.42 -12.94 -7.07
CA LYS A 9 -8.83 -13.33 -5.80
C LYS A 9 -7.35 -13.61 -6.01
N LEU A 10 -6.47 -12.81 -5.40
CA LEU A 10 -5.02 -12.97 -5.54
C LEU A 10 -4.44 -13.88 -4.44
N ALA A 11 -5.04 -13.88 -3.24
CA ALA A 11 -4.71 -14.73 -2.12
C ALA A 11 -5.96 -14.95 -1.26
N GLU A 12 -5.90 -15.79 -0.24
CA GLU A 12 -7.07 -16.12 0.59
C GLU A 12 -7.85 -14.89 1.07
N ASN A 13 -7.14 -13.86 1.48
CA ASN A 13 -7.70 -12.62 2.01
C ASN A 13 -7.28 -11.36 1.23
N ILE A 14 -6.82 -11.51 -0.02
CA ILE A 14 -6.41 -10.38 -0.89
C ILE A 14 -7.19 -10.47 -2.19
N SER A 15 -7.90 -9.40 -2.50
CA SER A 15 -8.68 -9.26 -3.73
C SER A 15 -8.18 -8.09 -4.57
N ARG A 16 -8.27 -8.26 -5.90
CA ARG A 16 -8.08 -7.21 -6.89
C ARG A 16 -9.42 -6.91 -7.56
N ILE A 17 -9.73 -5.62 -7.69
CA ILE A 17 -10.84 -5.15 -8.52
C ILE A 17 -10.31 -4.17 -9.57
N ILE A 18 -10.89 -4.26 -10.77
CA ILE A 18 -10.70 -3.29 -11.84
C ILE A 18 -11.96 -2.44 -11.90
N VAL A 19 -11.79 -1.13 -11.76
CA VAL A 19 -12.91 -0.19 -11.68
C VAL A 19 -12.88 0.77 -12.87
N ASP A 20 -14.04 0.99 -13.48
CA ASP A 20 -14.25 2.02 -14.49
C ASP A 20 -14.20 3.40 -13.84
N ALA A 21 -13.12 4.13 -14.09
CA ALA A 21 -12.85 5.43 -13.46
C ALA A 21 -11.95 6.29 -14.36
N PRO A 22 -12.41 6.71 -15.56
CA PRO A 22 -11.56 7.32 -16.58
C PRO A 22 -10.93 8.66 -16.16
N HIS A 23 -11.59 9.42 -15.30
CA HIS A 23 -11.03 10.68 -14.77
C HIS A 23 -9.88 10.41 -13.81
N ILE A 24 -10.03 9.38 -12.93
CA ILE A 24 -8.98 8.99 -12.00
C ILE A 24 -7.82 8.37 -12.77
N ALA A 25 -8.08 7.46 -13.71
CA ALA A 25 -7.05 6.79 -14.50
C ALA A 25 -6.12 7.77 -15.23
N ARG A 26 -6.67 8.84 -15.81
CA ARG A 26 -5.89 9.89 -16.50
C ARG A 26 -5.01 10.72 -15.58
N ALA A 27 -5.42 10.92 -14.33
CA ALA A 27 -4.73 11.78 -13.38
C ALA A 27 -3.84 11.01 -12.39
N ALA A 28 -4.04 9.70 -12.26
CA ALA A 28 -3.32 8.85 -11.32
C ALA A 28 -1.81 8.78 -11.63
N LYS A 29 -1.02 8.87 -10.57
CA LYS A 29 0.44 8.70 -10.57
C LYS A 29 0.83 7.71 -9.48
N PRO A 30 2.03 7.11 -9.53
CA PRO A 30 2.53 6.28 -8.43
C PRO A 30 2.39 7.00 -7.08
N GLY A 31 2.03 6.27 -6.02
CA GLY A 31 1.81 6.83 -4.68
C GLY A 31 0.43 7.43 -4.44
N ASN A 32 -0.37 7.67 -5.48
CA ASN A 32 -1.74 8.11 -5.29
C ASN A 32 -2.64 7.00 -4.77
N PHE A 33 -3.67 7.40 -4.03
CA PHE A 33 -4.71 6.54 -3.51
C PHE A 33 -6.11 7.10 -3.83
N ILE A 34 -7.12 6.30 -3.58
CA ILE A 34 -8.53 6.70 -3.64
C ILE A 34 -9.18 6.54 -2.26
N VAL A 35 -10.30 7.20 -2.06
CA VAL A 35 -11.25 6.86 -0.99
C VAL A 35 -12.48 6.23 -1.62
N ILE A 36 -12.90 5.09 -1.08
CA ILE A 36 -14.05 4.33 -1.53
C ILE A 36 -15.07 4.15 -0.40
N ILE A 37 -16.36 4.24 -0.74
CA ILE A 37 -17.50 3.84 0.10
C ILE A 37 -18.28 2.81 -0.71
N PRO A 38 -18.22 1.51 -0.37
CA PRO A 38 -18.82 0.44 -1.17
C PRO A 38 -20.35 0.34 -1.04
N ALA A 39 -20.95 0.96 -0.01
CA ALA A 39 -22.40 1.01 0.21
C ALA A 39 -22.77 2.25 1.05
N GLU A 40 -24.02 2.71 1.01
CA GLU A 40 -24.47 3.96 1.64
C GLU A 40 -24.08 4.11 3.13
N ASN A 41 -24.09 3.01 3.89
CA ASN A 41 -23.77 3.02 5.32
C ASN A 41 -22.38 2.44 5.65
N ALA A 42 -21.51 2.28 4.63
CA ALA A 42 -20.17 1.79 4.84
C ALA A 42 -19.20 2.93 5.22
N GLU A 43 -18.11 2.56 5.85
CA GLU A 43 -17.05 3.51 6.17
C GLU A 43 -16.29 3.96 4.92
N ARG A 44 -15.68 5.13 5.00
CA ARG A 44 -14.75 5.64 3.99
C ARG A 44 -13.40 5.00 4.23
N ILE A 45 -12.86 4.29 3.25
CA ILE A 45 -11.55 3.67 3.36
C ILE A 45 -10.61 4.15 2.26
N PRO A 46 -9.34 4.49 2.59
CA PRO A 46 -8.31 4.79 1.61
C PRO A 46 -7.76 3.47 1.05
N LEU A 47 -7.59 3.41 -0.26
CA LEU A 47 -6.95 2.27 -0.94
C LEU A 47 -6.01 2.80 -2.03
N THR A 48 -4.82 2.24 -2.10
CA THR A 48 -3.82 2.64 -3.10
C THR A 48 -4.25 2.25 -4.52
N ILE A 49 -3.97 3.11 -5.49
CA ILE A 49 -4.11 2.79 -6.91
C ILE A 49 -2.92 1.92 -7.31
N ALA A 50 -3.16 0.61 -7.43
CA ALA A 50 -2.12 -0.37 -7.74
C ALA A 50 -1.69 -0.34 -9.22
N ASP A 51 -2.57 0.07 -10.12
CA ASP A 51 -2.26 0.34 -11.52
C ASP A 51 -3.37 1.21 -12.14
N ALA A 52 -3.06 1.88 -13.26
CA ALA A 52 -4.00 2.67 -14.02
C ALA A 52 -3.78 2.47 -15.51
N ASP A 53 -4.86 2.18 -16.23
CA ASP A 53 -4.87 2.06 -17.69
C ASP A 53 -5.65 3.25 -18.27
N VAL A 54 -4.89 4.20 -18.81
CA VAL A 54 -5.45 5.45 -19.35
C VAL A 54 -6.30 5.20 -20.59
N GLU A 55 -5.90 4.23 -21.45
CA GLU A 55 -6.60 3.92 -22.69
C GLU A 55 -7.96 3.28 -22.41
N LYS A 56 -8.00 2.36 -21.46
CA LYS A 56 -9.25 1.71 -21.02
C LYS A 56 -10.05 2.56 -20.02
N GLY A 57 -9.45 3.61 -19.47
CA GLY A 57 -10.10 4.43 -18.45
C GLY A 57 -10.34 3.70 -17.13
N THR A 58 -9.45 2.76 -16.76
CA THR A 58 -9.64 1.90 -15.59
C THR A 58 -8.52 2.06 -14.57
N ILE A 59 -8.84 1.78 -13.31
CA ILE A 59 -7.87 1.65 -12.22
C ILE A 59 -7.95 0.26 -11.60
N ALA A 60 -6.79 -0.24 -11.17
CA ALA A 60 -6.69 -1.47 -10.38
C ALA A 60 -6.54 -1.10 -8.89
N ILE A 61 -7.36 -1.71 -8.07
CA ILE A 61 -7.32 -1.58 -6.61
C ILE A 61 -7.09 -2.96 -6.03
N ILE A 62 -6.08 -3.09 -5.17
CA ILE A 62 -5.79 -4.33 -4.44
C ILE A 62 -5.94 -4.03 -2.96
N PHE A 63 -6.67 -4.88 -2.27
CA PHE A 63 -6.94 -4.68 -0.86
C PHE A 63 -6.97 -6.01 -0.10
N GLN A 64 -6.57 -5.92 1.16
CA GLN A 64 -6.67 -7.03 2.10
C GLN A 64 -8.03 -6.97 2.82
N ILE A 65 -8.68 -8.12 2.94
CA ILE A 65 -9.97 -8.27 3.61
C ILE A 65 -9.71 -8.42 5.12
N VAL A 66 -9.64 -7.29 5.83
CA VAL A 66 -9.32 -7.24 7.27
C VAL A 66 -10.42 -6.64 8.13
N GLY A 67 -11.31 -5.81 7.56
CA GLY A 67 -12.38 -5.12 8.27
C GLY A 67 -13.75 -5.31 7.63
N GLY A 68 -14.78 -4.77 8.26
CA GLY A 68 -16.16 -4.85 7.76
C GLY A 68 -16.31 -4.26 6.37
N THR A 69 -15.75 -3.07 6.14
CA THR A 69 -15.87 -2.37 4.85
C THR A 69 -15.11 -3.08 3.72
N THR A 70 -13.91 -3.60 3.97
CA THR A 70 -13.17 -4.39 2.95
C THR A 70 -13.88 -5.72 2.65
N LYS A 71 -14.54 -6.32 3.65
CA LYS A 71 -15.38 -7.52 3.44
C LYS A 71 -16.62 -7.21 2.62
N LEU A 72 -17.27 -6.08 2.88
CA LEU A 72 -18.40 -5.61 2.09
C LEU A 72 -17.97 -5.32 0.64
N LEU A 73 -16.84 -4.64 0.44
CA LEU A 73 -16.29 -4.40 -0.90
C LEU A 73 -15.99 -5.73 -1.63
N ASP A 74 -15.43 -6.71 -0.91
CA ASP A 74 -15.18 -8.04 -1.47
C ASP A 74 -16.45 -8.83 -1.76
N SER A 75 -17.61 -8.52 -1.16
CA SER A 75 -18.87 -9.17 -1.46
C SER A 75 -19.53 -8.66 -2.75
N LEU A 76 -19.14 -7.48 -3.25
CA LEU A 76 -19.71 -6.91 -4.46
C LEU A 76 -19.31 -7.75 -5.69
N PRO A 77 -20.30 -8.08 -6.58
CA PRO A 77 -20.03 -8.81 -7.82
C PRO A 77 -19.42 -7.89 -8.90
N GLU A 78 -18.91 -8.51 -9.95
CA GLU A 78 -18.63 -7.81 -11.20
C GLU A 78 -19.90 -7.15 -11.74
N GLY A 79 -19.79 -5.95 -12.31
CA GLY A 79 -20.90 -5.11 -12.74
C GLY A 79 -21.52 -4.25 -11.63
N ALA A 80 -21.20 -4.49 -10.36
CA ALA A 80 -21.71 -3.67 -9.26
C ALA A 80 -21.24 -2.22 -9.37
N GLU A 81 -22.11 -1.30 -9.03
CA GLU A 81 -21.80 0.12 -8.94
C GLU A 81 -21.22 0.46 -7.56
N ILE A 82 -20.23 1.34 -7.54
CA ILE A 82 -19.62 1.88 -6.32
C ILE A 82 -20.25 3.25 -6.06
N PRO A 83 -20.99 3.43 -4.95
CA PRO A 83 -21.69 4.69 -4.67
C PRO A 83 -20.76 5.89 -4.62
N HIS A 84 -19.59 5.76 -3.97
CA HIS A 84 -18.64 6.86 -3.86
C HIS A 84 -17.21 6.38 -4.11
N LEU A 85 -16.55 7.04 -5.04
CA LEU A 85 -15.14 6.87 -5.37
C LEU A 85 -14.53 8.26 -5.58
N LEU A 86 -13.58 8.63 -4.74
CA LEU A 86 -12.89 9.91 -4.79
C LEU A 86 -11.40 9.69 -5.00
N GLY A 87 -10.82 10.41 -5.95
CA GLY A 87 -9.38 10.34 -6.26
C GLY A 87 -9.02 10.96 -7.61
N PRO A 88 -7.74 10.94 -8.00
CA PRO A 88 -6.63 10.49 -7.16
C PRO A 88 -6.35 11.48 -6.02
N LEU A 89 -5.90 10.96 -4.88
CA LEU A 89 -5.59 11.71 -3.66
C LEU A 89 -4.14 11.47 -3.25
N GLY A 90 -3.64 12.29 -2.33
CA GLY A 90 -2.26 12.26 -1.84
C GLY A 90 -1.27 12.85 -2.83
N HIS A 91 -0.07 13.14 -2.34
CA HIS A 91 1.04 13.51 -3.20
C HIS A 91 1.56 12.29 -3.96
N PRO A 92 1.83 12.42 -5.27
CA PRO A 92 2.47 11.34 -6.02
C PRO A 92 3.89 11.10 -5.53
N SER A 93 4.36 9.87 -5.70
CA SER A 93 5.76 9.50 -5.45
C SER A 93 6.71 10.39 -6.24
N HIS A 94 7.77 10.84 -5.59
CA HIS A 94 8.83 11.56 -6.27
C HIS A 94 9.69 10.59 -7.10
N ILE A 95 9.54 10.68 -8.41
CA ILE A 95 10.23 9.78 -9.36
C ILE A 95 11.25 10.59 -10.15
N GLU A 96 12.52 10.20 -9.98
CA GLU A 96 13.64 10.74 -10.75
C GLU A 96 14.73 9.67 -10.90
N LYS A 97 15.80 9.98 -11.60
CA LYS A 97 16.98 9.11 -11.68
C LYS A 97 17.87 9.31 -10.45
N PHE A 98 17.64 8.53 -9.41
CA PHE A 98 18.46 8.51 -8.19
C PHE A 98 19.77 7.75 -8.35
N GLY A 99 19.75 6.64 -9.11
CA GLY A 99 20.85 5.69 -9.24
C GLY A 99 20.43 4.27 -8.88
N THR A 100 20.90 3.75 -7.76
CA THR A 100 20.49 2.43 -7.23
C THR A 100 19.43 2.60 -6.14
N VAL A 101 18.27 2.03 -6.37
CA VAL A 101 17.10 2.15 -5.48
C VAL A 101 16.69 0.78 -4.98
N VAL A 102 16.38 0.67 -3.68
CA VAL A 102 15.76 -0.52 -3.09
C VAL A 102 14.31 -0.19 -2.76
N VAL A 103 13.37 -0.95 -3.35
CA VAL A 103 11.93 -0.81 -3.10
C VAL A 103 11.43 -2.02 -2.34
N ILE A 104 10.78 -1.80 -1.20
CA ILE A 104 10.39 -2.86 -0.25
C ILE A 104 8.88 -2.87 -0.08
N GLY A 105 8.26 -4.03 -0.33
CA GLY A 105 6.83 -4.26 -0.13
C GLY A 105 6.57 -5.36 0.89
N GLY A 106 5.71 -5.09 1.88
CA GLY A 106 5.31 -6.08 2.89
C GLY A 106 3.80 -6.34 2.89
N GLY A 107 3.39 -7.61 2.81
CA GLY A 107 1.98 -7.98 2.77
C GLY A 107 1.24 -7.35 1.58
N VAL A 108 0.10 -6.68 1.81
CA VAL A 108 -0.62 -5.97 0.73
C VAL A 108 0.20 -4.82 0.13
N GLY A 109 1.15 -4.25 0.87
CA GLY A 109 2.08 -3.23 0.36
C GLY A 109 2.90 -3.67 -0.85
N ILE A 110 2.99 -4.99 -1.12
CA ILE A 110 3.59 -5.53 -2.35
C ILE A 110 2.87 -4.99 -3.60
N ALA A 111 1.55 -4.86 -3.57
CA ALA A 111 0.79 -4.27 -4.66
C ALA A 111 1.01 -2.74 -4.77
N GLU A 112 1.19 -2.10 -3.63
CA GLU A 112 1.34 -0.64 -3.54
C GLU A 112 2.67 -0.16 -4.11
N ILE A 113 3.74 -0.97 -4.03
CA ILE A 113 5.04 -0.63 -4.61
C ILE A 113 5.11 -0.81 -6.13
N TYR A 114 4.21 -1.59 -6.74
CA TYR A 114 4.30 -1.93 -8.16
C TYR A 114 4.33 -0.70 -9.09
N PRO A 115 3.45 0.32 -8.95
CA PRO A 115 3.52 1.53 -9.77
C PRO A 115 4.84 2.30 -9.58
N ALA A 116 5.36 2.35 -8.35
CA ALA A 116 6.63 3.03 -8.06
C ALA A 116 7.82 2.29 -8.69
N VAL A 117 7.87 0.96 -8.62
CA VAL A 117 8.90 0.13 -9.26
C VAL A 117 8.91 0.35 -10.78
N LYS A 118 7.74 0.32 -11.43
CA LYS A 118 7.61 0.61 -12.88
C LYS A 118 8.18 1.99 -13.22
N ALA A 119 7.77 3.00 -12.49
CA ALA A 119 8.16 4.38 -12.76
C ALA A 119 9.65 4.62 -12.49
N LEU A 120 10.20 4.09 -11.40
CA LEU A 120 11.62 4.19 -11.07
C LEU A 120 12.50 3.49 -12.12
N LYS A 121 12.10 2.30 -12.60
CA LYS A 121 12.78 1.62 -13.69
C LYS A 121 12.73 2.42 -14.99
N ALA A 122 11.56 2.97 -15.33
CA ALA A 122 11.40 3.80 -16.53
C ALA A 122 12.24 5.09 -16.46
N ALA A 123 12.47 5.64 -15.26
CA ALA A 123 13.38 6.77 -15.03
C ALA A 123 14.89 6.41 -15.11
N GLY A 124 15.22 5.15 -15.39
CA GLY A 124 16.61 4.69 -15.60
C GLY A 124 17.36 4.34 -14.32
N ASN A 125 16.65 3.99 -13.24
CA ASN A 125 17.26 3.50 -12.01
C ASN A 125 17.60 2.00 -12.09
N ARG A 126 18.62 1.57 -11.34
CA ARG A 126 18.75 0.16 -10.94
C ARG A 126 17.81 -0.10 -9.78
N VAL A 127 16.81 -0.92 -10.00
CA VAL A 127 15.76 -1.16 -9.00
C VAL A 127 15.92 -2.56 -8.42
N PHE A 128 16.36 -2.65 -7.17
CA PHE A 128 16.23 -3.85 -6.35
C PHE A 128 14.87 -3.84 -5.67
N THR A 129 14.14 -4.92 -5.80
CA THR A 129 12.84 -5.06 -5.14
C THR A 129 12.91 -6.16 -4.10
N ILE A 130 12.45 -5.88 -2.88
CA ILE A 130 12.31 -6.87 -1.82
C ILE A 130 10.83 -7.00 -1.50
N ILE A 131 10.30 -8.22 -1.54
CA ILE A 131 8.93 -8.48 -1.11
C ILE A 131 8.92 -9.47 0.04
N GLY A 132 8.02 -9.24 0.99
CA GLY A 132 7.89 -10.07 2.17
C GLY A 132 6.44 -10.36 2.56
N ALA A 133 6.18 -11.61 2.97
CA ALA A 133 4.90 -12.05 3.49
C ALA A 133 5.11 -13.09 4.61
N ARG A 134 4.03 -13.48 5.30
CA ARG A 134 4.11 -14.56 6.29
C ARG A 134 4.40 -15.92 5.64
N SER A 135 3.81 -16.16 4.47
CA SER A 135 3.89 -17.41 3.71
C SER A 135 3.77 -17.16 2.21
N GLU A 136 4.12 -18.17 1.40
CA GLU A 136 4.13 -18.06 -0.07
C GLU A 136 2.77 -17.72 -0.67
N ASP A 137 1.68 -18.26 -0.12
CA ASP A 137 0.30 -18.04 -0.58
C ASP A 137 -0.17 -16.57 -0.45
N LEU A 138 0.55 -15.77 0.34
CA LEU A 138 0.30 -14.33 0.50
C LEU A 138 1.20 -13.45 -0.38
N LEU A 139 2.14 -14.04 -1.11
CA LEU A 139 3.00 -13.31 -2.05
C LEU A 139 2.25 -13.03 -3.34
N ILE A 140 1.96 -11.78 -3.58
CA ILE A 140 1.30 -11.31 -4.80
C ILE A 140 2.30 -10.60 -5.73
N TYR A 141 2.00 -10.46 -7.01
CA TYR A 141 2.79 -9.72 -7.99
C TYR A 141 4.26 -10.15 -8.13
N LYS A 142 4.58 -11.43 -7.84
CA LYS A 142 5.95 -11.96 -7.95
C LYS A 142 6.51 -11.79 -9.38
N GLU A 143 5.77 -12.23 -10.38
CA GLU A 143 6.23 -12.20 -11.79
C GLU A 143 6.24 -10.78 -12.36
N GLU A 144 5.22 -9.98 -12.03
CA GLU A 144 5.13 -8.60 -12.47
C GLU A 144 6.30 -7.75 -11.92
N LEU A 145 6.60 -7.90 -10.63
CA LEU A 145 7.72 -7.20 -9.99
C LEU A 145 9.07 -7.71 -10.49
N LYS A 146 9.22 -9.01 -10.74
CA LYS A 146 10.43 -9.58 -11.32
C LYS A 146 10.76 -8.97 -12.69
N GLN A 147 9.76 -8.79 -13.54
CA GLN A 147 9.92 -8.16 -14.85
C GLN A 147 10.30 -6.68 -14.76
N GLN A 148 9.86 -5.99 -13.72
CA GLN A 148 10.10 -4.56 -13.52
C GLN A 148 11.32 -4.25 -12.67
N SER A 149 11.96 -5.24 -12.07
CA SER A 149 13.14 -5.06 -11.20
C SER A 149 14.44 -5.42 -11.92
N THR A 150 15.55 -4.90 -11.43
CA THR A 150 16.89 -5.41 -11.78
C THR A 150 17.12 -6.74 -11.07
N GLU A 151 16.69 -6.82 -9.81
CA GLU A 151 16.70 -8.03 -8.99
C GLU A 151 15.49 -8.03 -8.08
N LEU A 152 14.82 -9.19 -7.95
CA LEU A 152 13.74 -9.42 -6.99
C LEU A 152 14.23 -10.37 -5.90
N ARG A 153 14.13 -9.96 -4.65
CA ARG A 153 14.37 -10.79 -3.46
C ARG A 153 13.06 -11.04 -2.73
N ILE A 154 12.92 -12.25 -2.22
CA ILE A 154 11.70 -12.71 -1.58
C ILE A 154 12.02 -13.25 -0.19
N THR A 155 11.23 -12.85 0.80
CA THR A 155 11.29 -13.39 2.16
C THR A 155 9.91 -13.89 2.59
N THR A 156 9.89 -14.98 3.36
CA THR A 156 8.69 -15.42 4.07
C THR A 156 9.03 -15.74 5.52
N ASP A 157 8.12 -15.43 6.45
CA ASP A 157 8.36 -15.66 7.87
C ASP A 157 8.52 -17.15 8.16
N ASP A 158 7.75 -18.01 7.47
CA ASP A 158 7.76 -19.47 7.62
C ASP A 158 8.84 -20.18 6.77
N GLY A 159 9.42 -19.49 5.77
CA GLY A 159 10.41 -20.05 4.85
C GLY A 159 9.80 -20.85 3.69
N SER A 160 8.50 -20.71 3.42
CA SER A 160 7.82 -21.42 2.32
C SER A 160 8.26 -20.96 0.93
N CYS A 161 8.76 -19.71 0.81
CA CYS A 161 9.29 -19.16 -0.44
C CYS A 161 10.43 -18.17 -0.16
N GLY A 162 11.49 -18.22 -0.95
CA GLY A 162 12.65 -17.34 -0.81
C GLY A 162 13.41 -17.59 0.51
N ARG A 163 13.93 -16.51 1.09
CA ARG A 163 14.64 -16.57 2.37
C ARG A 163 13.66 -16.62 3.53
N LYS A 164 13.87 -17.53 4.48
CA LYS A 164 13.19 -17.48 5.77
C LYS A 164 13.70 -16.31 6.59
N GLY A 165 12.81 -15.35 6.93
CA GLY A 165 13.16 -14.16 7.68
C GLY A 165 12.41 -12.92 7.21
N PHE A 166 12.97 -11.76 7.46
CA PHE A 166 12.32 -10.47 7.22
C PHE A 166 12.97 -9.71 6.04
N VAL A 167 12.22 -8.83 5.41
CA VAL A 167 12.70 -7.94 4.34
C VAL A 167 13.92 -7.12 4.77
N SER A 168 14.03 -6.80 6.07
CA SER A 168 15.17 -6.09 6.64
C SER A 168 16.48 -6.87 6.56
N ASP A 169 16.44 -8.20 6.49
CA ASP A 169 17.65 -9.01 6.38
C ASP A 169 18.19 -8.97 4.96
N GLU A 170 17.31 -9.02 3.95
CA GLU A 170 17.70 -8.80 2.55
C GLU A 170 18.19 -7.35 2.32
N LEU A 171 17.56 -6.36 2.98
CA LEU A 171 18.01 -4.98 2.91
C LEU A 171 19.43 -4.80 3.43
N LYS A 172 19.78 -5.42 4.56
CA LYS A 172 21.16 -5.40 5.10
C LYS A 172 22.16 -6.00 4.13
N ASP A 173 21.82 -7.13 3.52
CA ASP A 173 22.71 -7.80 2.57
C ASP A 173 22.94 -6.96 1.30
N ILE A 174 21.89 -6.28 0.80
CA ILE A 174 22.02 -5.38 -0.35
C ILE A 174 22.90 -4.18 0.03
N ILE A 175 22.69 -3.55 1.19
CA ILE A 175 23.47 -2.41 1.66
C ILE A 175 24.97 -2.79 1.84
N ALA A 176 25.25 -4.02 2.27
CA ALA A 176 26.62 -4.51 2.40
C ALA A 176 27.31 -4.75 1.05
N ALA A 177 26.55 -5.06 0.00
CA ALA A 177 27.07 -5.39 -1.32
C ALA A 177 27.09 -4.21 -2.31
N GLU A 178 26.19 -3.25 -2.17
CA GLU A 178 25.92 -2.20 -3.14
C GLU A 178 25.82 -0.82 -2.48
N LYS A 179 26.21 0.21 -3.23
CA LYS A 179 25.91 1.58 -2.83
C LYS A 179 24.46 1.90 -3.17
N ILE A 180 23.65 2.20 -2.16
CA ILE A 180 22.23 2.53 -2.30
C ILE A 180 22.02 4.04 -2.19
N ASP A 181 21.27 4.61 -3.13
CA ASP A 181 20.96 6.04 -3.17
C ASP A 181 19.58 6.35 -2.56
N LEU A 182 18.63 5.39 -2.62
CA LEU A 182 17.30 5.53 -2.06
C LEU A 182 16.75 4.18 -1.60
N VAL A 183 16.10 4.16 -0.44
CA VAL A 183 15.20 3.07 -0.01
C VAL A 183 13.77 3.58 0.04
N PHE A 184 12.85 2.83 -0.53
CA PHE A 184 11.41 3.10 -0.50
C PHE A 184 10.68 1.90 0.12
N ALA A 185 9.96 2.08 1.23
CA ALA A 185 9.34 0.97 1.95
C ALA A 185 7.84 1.22 2.20
N VAL A 186 7.03 0.21 1.85
CA VAL A 186 5.57 0.21 2.01
C VAL A 186 5.12 -1.09 2.64
N GLY A 187 4.35 -1.00 3.72
CA GLY A 187 3.81 -2.16 4.40
C GLY A 187 3.48 -1.93 5.87
N PRO A 188 3.51 -2.95 6.71
CA PRO A 188 3.23 -2.81 8.13
C PRO A 188 4.16 -1.81 8.82
N VAL A 189 3.59 -1.00 9.73
CA VAL A 189 4.35 0.04 10.46
C VAL A 189 5.63 -0.49 11.12
N PRO A 190 5.62 -1.66 11.79
CA PRO A 190 6.85 -2.22 12.37
C PRO A 190 7.93 -2.53 11.31
N MET A 191 7.53 -3.01 10.12
CA MET A 191 8.46 -3.29 9.02
C MET A 191 9.13 -2.01 8.53
N MET A 192 8.35 -0.96 8.26
CA MET A 192 8.86 0.34 7.83
C MET A 192 9.82 0.94 8.85
N LYS A 193 9.48 0.88 10.14
CA LYS A 193 10.35 1.31 11.25
C LYS A 193 11.70 0.60 11.20
N VAL A 194 11.71 -0.73 11.12
CA VAL A 194 12.95 -1.52 11.07
C VAL A 194 13.76 -1.20 9.82
N CYS A 195 13.15 -1.01 8.65
CA CYS A 195 13.86 -0.58 7.46
C CYS A 195 14.56 0.77 7.66
N CYS A 196 13.91 1.73 8.31
CA CYS A 196 14.51 3.03 8.65
C CYS A 196 15.67 2.89 9.66
N GLU A 197 15.55 2.01 10.65
CA GLU A 197 16.63 1.72 11.61
C GLU A 197 17.86 1.11 10.92
N VAL A 198 17.65 0.24 9.93
CA VAL A 198 18.73 -0.37 9.12
C VAL A 198 19.45 0.67 8.25
N THR A 199 18.70 1.58 7.63
CA THR A 199 19.28 2.57 6.69
C THR A 199 19.91 3.78 7.37
N ARG A 200 19.47 4.14 8.58
CA ARG A 200 19.92 5.32 9.32
C ARG A 200 21.43 5.39 9.56
N PRO A 201 22.14 4.32 10.02
CA PRO A 201 23.58 4.33 10.20
C PRO A 201 24.37 4.62 8.92
N HIS A 202 23.80 4.21 7.78
CA HIS A 202 24.39 4.38 6.46
C HIS A 202 24.01 5.71 5.80
N LYS A 203 23.18 6.54 6.46
CA LYS A 203 22.67 7.82 5.94
C LYS A 203 21.99 7.68 4.56
N ILE A 204 21.36 6.54 4.29
CA ILE A 204 20.65 6.29 3.05
C ILE A 204 19.26 6.95 3.15
N LYS A 205 18.94 7.83 2.18
CA LYS A 205 17.60 8.43 2.09
C LYS A 205 16.54 7.32 2.08
N THR A 206 15.58 7.41 3.00
CA THR A 206 14.57 6.37 3.18
C THR A 206 13.18 7.00 3.18
N VAL A 207 12.36 6.64 2.21
CA VAL A 207 10.98 7.08 2.10
C VAL A 207 10.05 5.95 2.54
N VAL A 208 9.04 6.28 3.33
CA VAL A 208 8.02 5.33 3.77
C VAL A 208 6.63 5.85 3.40
N SER A 209 5.75 4.97 2.94
CA SER A 209 4.34 5.30 2.70
C SER A 209 3.51 4.96 3.94
N LEU A 210 3.05 5.98 4.66
CA LEU A 210 2.35 5.81 5.92
C LEU A 210 0.86 5.51 5.69
N ASN A 211 0.32 4.66 6.55
CA ASN A 211 -1.05 4.19 6.52
C ASN A 211 -1.86 4.53 7.80
N PRO A 212 -1.92 5.83 8.22
CA PRO A 212 -2.78 6.22 9.32
C PRO A 212 -4.26 6.04 8.95
N ILE A 213 -5.13 6.02 9.96
CA ILE A 213 -6.57 6.06 9.73
C ILE A 213 -6.93 7.35 8.98
N MET A 214 -7.70 7.24 7.91
CA MET A 214 -8.19 8.36 7.12
C MET A 214 -9.72 8.29 7.03
N LEU A 215 -10.40 9.45 7.15
CA LEU A 215 -11.86 9.56 6.99
C LEU A 215 -12.21 10.35 5.73
N ASP A 216 -12.04 11.68 5.73
CA ASP A 216 -12.38 12.51 4.58
C ASP A 216 -11.30 12.54 3.50
N ALA A 217 -10.04 12.38 3.88
CA ALA A 217 -8.86 12.39 3.01
C ALA A 217 -8.64 13.72 2.24
N THR A 218 -9.19 14.83 2.72
CA THR A 218 -9.11 16.16 2.12
C THR A 218 -8.34 17.17 2.98
N GLY A 219 -7.75 16.73 4.10
CA GLY A 219 -7.00 17.58 5.01
C GLY A 219 -7.84 18.32 6.05
N MET A 220 -9.16 18.13 6.09
CA MET A 220 -10.05 18.89 6.97
C MET A 220 -10.26 18.24 8.34
N CYS A 221 -10.47 16.94 8.42
CA CYS A 221 -10.83 16.28 9.68
C CYS A 221 -9.65 16.01 10.62
N GLY A 222 -8.41 16.04 10.13
CA GLY A 222 -7.20 15.86 10.94
C GLY A 222 -6.98 14.45 11.51
N VAL A 223 -7.79 13.46 11.13
CA VAL A 223 -7.67 12.08 11.63
C VAL A 223 -6.37 11.42 11.19
N CYS A 224 -5.93 11.68 9.96
CA CYS A 224 -4.72 11.14 9.35
C CYS A 224 -3.41 11.83 9.78
N ARG A 225 -3.44 12.62 10.86
CA ARG A 225 -2.24 13.32 11.32
C ARG A 225 -1.16 12.34 11.78
N VAL A 226 0.06 12.64 11.39
CA VAL A 226 1.29 11.94 11.75
C VAL A 226 2.32 12.96 12.23
N THR A 227 3.27 12.54 13.04
CA THR A 227 4.37 13.41 13.48
C THR A 227 5.62 13.10 12.64
N VAL A 228 6.09 14.09 11.88
CA VAL A 228 7.28 14.00 11.02
C VAL A 228 8.17 15.21 11.26
N GLY A 229 9.45 15.00 11.60
CA GLY A 229 10.39 16.09 11.95
C GLY A 229 9.91 16.94 13.12
N GLY A 230 9.20 16.34 14.08
CA GLY A 230 8.61 17.05 15.23
C GLY A 230 7.38 17.90 14.88
N GLN A 231 6.90 17.89 13.63
CA GLN A 231 5.74 18.64 13.16
C GLN A 231 4.56 17.72 12.88
N THR A 232 3.35 18.21 13.13
CA THR A 232 2.13 17.52 12.71
C THR A 232 1.93 17.67 11.20
N LYS A 233 1.78 16.56 10.49
CA LYS A 233 1.49 16.46 9.04
C LYS A 233 0.18 15.71 8.83
N PHE A 234 -0.53 16.03 7.75
CA PHE A 234 -1.74 15.30 7.34
C PHE A 234 -1.40 14.37 6.18
N ALA A 235 -1.32 13.07 6.45
CA ALA A 235 -0.88 12.08 5.47
C ALA A 235 -1.74 12.05 4.19
N CYS A 236 -3.00 12.44 4.27
CA CYS A 236 -3.89 12.46 3.11
C CYS A 236 -3.60 13.59 2.11
N VAL A 237 -2.96 14.69 2.53
CA VAL A 237 -2.69 15.86 1.66
C VAL A 237 -1.23 16.27 1.60
N GLU A 238 -0.41 15.91 2.61
CA GLU A 238 1.04 16.19 2.62
C GLU A 238 1.87 14.93 2.37
N GLY A 239 1.24 13.74 2.42
CA GLY A 239 1.79 12.41 2.17
C GLY A 239 1.01 11.69 1.06
N PRO A 240 0.96 10.36 1.09
CA PRO A 240 1.29 9.47 2.22
C PRO A 240 2.78 9.20 2.45
N GLU A 241 3.64 9.63 1.55
CA GLU A 241 5.08 9.38 1.58
C GLU A 241 5.83 10.45 2.37
N PHE A 242 6.70 10.00 3.28
CA PHE A 242 7.51 10.87 4.14
C PHE A 242 8.93 10.34 4.29
N ASP A 243 9.85 11.22 4.71
CA ASP A 243 11.17 10.79 5.15
C ASP A 243 11.04 9.88 6.38
N GLY A 244 11.34 8.61 6.22
CA GLY A 244 11.19 7.61 7.27
C GLY A 244 12.08 7.85 8.48
N HIS A 245 13.18 8.59 8.32
CA HIS A 245 14.06 8.96 9.43
C HIS A 245 13.47 10.06 10.33
N GLU A 246 12.49 10.81 9.82
CA GLU A 246 11.82 11.90 10.55
C GLU A 246 10.47 11.47 11.16
N VAL A 247 9.97 10.27 10.81
CA VAL A 247 8.67 9.76 11.30
C VAL A 247 8.75 9.34 12.76
N ASN A 248 7.79 9.81 13.56
CA ASN A 248 7.54 9.27 14.90
C ASN A 248 6.63 8.03 14.79
N PHE A 249 7.25 6.85 14.67
CA PHE A 249 6.53 5.58 14.56
C PHE A 249 5.79 5.19 15.84
N GLU A 250 6.25 5.61 17.02
CA GLU A 250 5.60 5.34 18.32
C GLU A 250 4.25 6.04 18.38
N ASP A 251 4.21 7.33 18.00
CA ASP A 251 2.96 8.10 17.91
C ASP A 251 2.00 7.48 16.90
N LEU A 252 2.48 7.10 15.70
CA LEU A 252 1.66 6.44 14.68
C LEU A 252 1.05 5.14 15.21
N VAL A 253 1.83 4.27 15.84
CA VAL A 253 1.34 3.01 16.43
C VAL A 253 0.31 3.27 17.53
N ALA A 254 0.56 4.27 18.39
CA ALA A 254 -0.38 4.64 19.47
C ALA A 254 -1.73 5.08 18.90
N ARG A 255 -1.73 5.82 17.78
CA ARG A 255 -2.93 6.32 17.11
C ARG A 255 -3.73 5.25 16.34
N LEU A 256 -3.10 4.15 15.95
CA LEU A 256 -3.76 3.02 15.29
C LEU A 256 -4.46 2.05 16.27
N LYS A 257 -4.20 2.16 17.58
CA LYS A 257 -4.75 1.23 18.59
C LYS A 257 -6.22 1.45 18.97
N PRO A 258 -6.72 2.69 19.11
CA PRO A 258 -7.99 2.95 19.83
C PRO A 258 -9.23 2.30 19.22
N TYR A 259 -9.23 2.03 17.90
CA TYR A 259 -10.42 1.54 17.19
C TYR A 259 -10.43 0.04 16.94
N ARG A 260 -9.39 -0.71 17.33
CA ARG A 260 -9.25 -2.15 17.02
C ARG A 260 -10.43 -3.00 17.49
N ASP A 261 -10.96 -2.74 18.68
CA ASP A 261 -12.10 -3.50 19.21
C ASP A 261 -13.40 -3.15 18.47
N MET A 262 -13.55 -1.89 18.05
CA MET A 262 -14.70 -1.44 17.26
C MET A 262 -14.65 -2.03 15.85
N GLU A 263 -13.47 -2.02 15.21
CA GLU A 263 -13.22 -2.64 13.90
C GLU A 263 -13.55 -4.14 13.92
N LYS A 264 -13.13 -4.87 14.97
CA LYS A 264 -13.46 -6.28 15.14
C LYS A 264 -14.98 -6.51 15.25
N ARG A 265 -15.67 -5.70 16.06
CA ARG A 265 -17.14 -5.78 16.18
C ARG A 265 -17.84 -5.49 14.86
N ALA A 266 -17.40 -4.47 14.12
CA ALA A 266 -17.94 -4.13 12.81
C ALA A 266 -17.73 -5.26 11.80
N HIS A 267 -16.53 -5.85 11.76
CA HIS A 267 -16.23 -7.02 10.94
C HIS A 267 -17.17 -8.20 11.26
N ASP A 268 -17.33 -8.56 12.54
CA ASP A 268 -18.16 -9.67 12.97
C ASP A 268 -19.66 -9.42 12.67
N HIS A 269 -20.09 -8.15 12.71
CA HIS A 269 -21.45 -7.76 12.33
C HIS A 269 -21.68 -7.96 10.83
N VAL A 270 -20.78 -7.47 9.97
CA VAL A 270 -20.85 -7.64 8.51
C VAL A 270 -20.81 -9.13 8.13
N CYS A 271 -19.98 -9.94 8.79
CA CYS A 271 -19.94 -11.38 8.58
C CYS A 271 -21.31 -12.04 8.82
N ARG A 272 -22.01 -11.66 9.89
CA ARG A 272 -23.34 -12.18 10.20
C ARG A 272 -24.38 -11.75 9.18
N LEU A 273 -24.37 -10.50 8.74
CA LEU A 273 -25.31 -10.00 7.72
C LEU A 273 -25.12 -10.74 6.39
N LEU A 274 -23.89 -10.88 5.90
CA LEU A 274 -23.60 -11.58 4.65
C LEU A 274 -23.91 -13.08 4.71
N ALA A 275 -23.89 -13.70 5.89
CA ALA A 275 -24.29 -15.10 6.06
C ALA A 275 -25.83 -15.28 5.99
N GLN A 276 -26.62 -14.26 6.31
CA GLN A 276 -28.09 -14.29 6.26
C GLN A 276 -28.66 -14.01 4.86
N THR A 277 -27.85 -13.47 3.95
CA THR A 277 -28.25 -13.12 2.57
C THR A 277 -27.89 -14.20 1.54
N LYS A 278 -27.30 -15.30 1.97
CA LYS A 278 -27.08 -16.54 1.19
C LYS A 278 -28.18 -17.55 1.47
#